data_924d9d1718e1acdfbfa7029ad2764d95
#
_entry.id   924d9d1718e1acdfbfa7029ad2764d95
#
_cell.length_a   1.000
_cell.length_b   1.000
_cell.length_c   1.000
_cell.angle_alpha   90.00
_cell.angle_beta   90.00
_cell.angle_gamma   90.00
#
_symmetry.space_group_name_H-M   'P 1'
#
loop_
_entity.id
_entity.type
_entity.pdbx_description
1 polymer ?
#
loop_
_entity_poly.entity_id
_entity_poly.type
_entity_poly.pdbx_seq_one_letter_code
_entity_poly.pdbx_strand_id
1 'polypeptide(L)'
;SGNNRIDGLKNIISNPKVGLLLMVNGIDEVVRIKGTASIRTDSNLLSVCPDGSKSPKVVIKIVIESMYFHCAKAVMRGKLWSDDYKVNRSILPSLARIFKDQQNLESNAISQDEMVKYYQSSL
;
A
#
# COMPACT_ATOMS: atom_id res chain seq x y z
N SER A 1 -5.30 7.44 -6.21
CA SER A 1 -6.64 7.23 -5.63
C SER A 1 -6.83 5.76 -5.27
N GLY A 2 -7.37 5.48 -4.08
CA GLY A 2 -7.62 4.11 -3.60
C GLY A 2 -8.99 3.58 -4.02
N ASN A 3 -9.25 2.32 -3.71
CA ASN A 3 -10.57 1.71 -3.87
C ASN A 3 -11.54 2.17 -2.77
N ASN A 4 -12.82 1.83 -2.90
CA ASN A 4 -13.85 2.18 -1.92
C ASN A 4 -13.84 1.32 -0.65
N ARG A 5 -12.92 0.37 -0.54
CA ARG A 5 -12.80 -0.46 0.65
C ARG A 5 -12.04 0.31 1.73
N ILE A 6 -12.74 0.70 2.78
CA ILE A 6 -12.26 1.59 3.84
C ILE A 6 -12.00 0.87 5.16
N ASP A 7 -11.78 -0.43 5.14
CA ASP A 7 -11.58 -1.24 6.36
C ASP A 7 -10.44 -0.69 7.23
N GLY A 8 -9.33 -0.26 6.62
CA GLY A 8 -8.21 0.36 7.34
C GLY A 8 -8.61 1.62 8.11
N LEU A 9 -9.46 2.48 7.50
CA LEU A 9 -9.97 3.68 8.17
C LEU A 9 -10.92 3.31 9.32
N LYS A 10 -11.80 2.34 9.12
CA LYS A 10 -12.68 1.84 10.19
C LYS A 10 -11.87 1.25 11.34
N ASN A 11 -10.82 0.49 11.04
CA ASN A 11 -9.93 -0.07 12.05
C ASN A 11 -9.23 1.02 12.87
N ILE A 12 -8.77 2.11 12.24
CA ILE A 12 -8.17 3.26 12.93
C ILE A 12 -9.18 3.93 13.87
N ILE A 13 -10.45 4.03 13.47
CA ILE A 13 -11.51 4.60 14.33
C ILE A 13 -11.75 3.72 15.57
N SER A 14 -11.77 2.40 15.40
CA SER A 14 -12.02 1.47 16.51
C SER A 14 -10.79 1.23 17.39
N ASN A 15 -9.59 1.23 16.79
CA ASN A 15 -8.31 1.11 17.48
C ASN A 15 -7.26 1.99 16.78
N PRO A 16 -6.94 3.16 17.37
CA PRO A 16 -6.06 4.13 16.74
C PRO A 16 -4.56 3.79 16.81
N LYS A 17 -4.18 2.69 17.48
CA LYS A 17 -2.77 2.29 17.57
C LYS A 17 -2.28 1.75 16.24
N VAL A 18 -1.20 2.37 15.71
CA VAL A 18 -0.63 2.03 14.41
C VAL A 18 0.87 1.78 14.50
N GLY A 19 1.35 0.93 13.60
CA GLY A 19 2.76 0.74 13.32
C GLY A 19 3.05 1.01 11.85
N LEU A 20 4.14 1.72 11.57
CA LEU A 20 4.61 1.99 10.22
C LEU A 20 6.01 1.41 10.02
N LEU A 21 6.26 0.96 8.81
CA LEU A 21 7.58 0.65 8.29
C LEU A 21 7.89 1.64 7.17
N LEU A 22 8.93 2.43 7.34
CA LEU A 22 9.43 3.33 6.29
C LEU A 22 10.66 2.68 5.67
N MET A 23 10.56 2.42 4.38
CA MET A 23 11.59 1.76 3.59
C MET A 23 12.01 2.68 2.44
N VAL A 24 13.30 2.71 2.16
CA VAL A 24 13.87 3.45 1.03
C VAL A 24 14.48 2.44 0.06
N ASN A 25 14.13 2.52 -1.20
CA ASN A 25 14.64 1.59 -2.22
C ASN A 25 16.17 1.58 -2.24
N GLY A 26 16.74 0.38 -2.13
CA GLY A 26 18.19 0.17 -2.11
C GLY A 26 18.85 0.36 -0.75
N ILE A 27 18.10 0.72 0.30
CA ILE A 27 18.62 0.83 1.68
C ILE A 27 18.04 -0.29 2.53
N ASP A 28 18.90 -1.04 3.20
CA ASP A 28 18.51 -2.23 3.96
C ASP A 28 17.97 -1.89 5.37
N GLU A 29 18.32 -0.74 5.91
CA GLU A 29 17.80 -0.25 7.18
C GLU A 29 16.36 0.21 7.02
N VAL A 30 15.52 -0.15 7.98
CA VAL A 30 14.09 0.19 8.00
C VAL A 30 13.79 1.02 9.24
N VAL A 31 13.07 2.12 9.07
CA VAL A 31 12.56 2.90 10.21
C VAL A 31 11.21 2.34 10.63
N ARG A 32 11.08 2.01 11.91
CA ARG A 32 9.82 1.59 12.54
C ARG A 32 9.29 2.73 13.40
N ILE A 33 8.02 3.02 13.20
CA ILE A 33 7.29 4.03 13.98
C ILE A 33 6.10 3.35 14.65
N LYS A 34 5.89 3.66 15.92
CA LYS A 34 4.65 3.39 16.64
C LYS A 34 3.98 4.70 16.97
N GLY A 35 2.66 4.74 16.89
CA GLY A 35 1.94 5.96 17.20
C GLY A 35 0.45 5.77 17.30
N THR A 36 -0.23 6.88 17.56
CA THR A 36 -1.68 6.96 17.61
C THR A 36 -2.17 7.75 16.38
N ALA A 37 -3.01 7.10 15.57
CA ALA A 37 -3.55 7.66 14.35
C ALA A 37 -4.91 8.32 14.59
N SER A 38 -5.23 9.34 13.80
CA SER A 38 -6.56 9.93 13.71
C SER A 38 -6.88 10.29 12.26
N ILE A 39 -8.13 10.12 11.87
CA ILE A 39 -8.61 10.52 10.55
C ILE A 39 -9.02 11.99 10.61
N ARG A 40 -8.50 12.79 9.68
CA ARG A 40 -8.70 14.23 9.63
C ARG A 40 -9.28 14.66 8.29
N THR A 41 -10.16 15.64 8.34
CA THR A 41 -10.78 16.28 7.17
C THR A 41 -10.62 17.80 7.17
N ASP A 42 -9.75 18.31 8.02
CA ASP A 42 -9.47 19.74 8.14
C ASP A 42 -8.87 20.27 6.84
N SER A 43 -9.43 21.33 6.28
CA SER A 43 -8.98 21.90 5.00
C SER A 43 -7.49 22.23 4.98
N ASN A 44 -6.95 22.75 6.09
CA ASN A 44 -5.53 23.08 6.21
C ASN A 44 -4.63 21.83 6.09
N LEU A 45 -5.05 20.68 6.65
CA LEU A 45 -4.29 19.43 6.53
C LEU A 45 -4.45 18.82 5.14
N LEU A 46 -5.64 18.91 4.55
CA LEU A 46 -5.87 18.41 3.20
C LEU A 46 -5.04 19.16 2.16
N SER A 47 -4.89 20.47 2.33
CA SER A 47 -4.14 21.32 1.38
C SER A 47 -2.62 21.07 1.40
N VAL A 48 -2.04 20.67 2.55
CA VAL A 48 -0.60 20.38 2.66
C VAL A 48 -0.23 18.93 2.35
N CYS A 49 -1.21 18.07 2.07
CA CYS A 49 -1.00 16.66 1.75
C CYS A 49 -1.62 16.30 0.39
N PRO A 50 -1.27 16.97 -0.72
CA PRO A 50 -1.86 16.66 -2.02
C PRO A 50 -1.45 15.26 -2.49
N ASP A 51 -2.35 14.60 -3.25
CA ASP A 51 -2.08 13.35 -3.96
C ASP A 51 -1.96 13.69 -5.47
N GLY A 52 -0.73 14.01 -5.89
CA GLY A 52 -0.49 14.58 -7.20
C GLY A 52 -1.21 15.93 -7.36
N SER A 53 -2.07 16.04 -8.38
CA SER A 53 -2.90 17.24 -8.63
C SER A 53 -4.24 17.24 -7.87
N LYS A 54 -4.53 16.17 -7.10
CA LYS A 54 -5.84 15.99 -6.44
C LYS A 54 -5.73 16.31 -4.95
N SER A 55 -6.75 16.97 -4.41
CA SER A 55 -6.89 17.11 -2.97
C SER A 55 -7.41 15.79 -2.38
N PRO A 56 -6.79 15.27 -1.31
CA PRO A 56 -7.27 14.07 -0.65
C PRO A 56 -8.61 14.34 0.05
N LYS A 57 -9.44 13.30 0.19
CA LYS A 57 -10.70 13.40 0.95
C LYS A 57 -10.47 13.33 2.47
N VAL A 58 -9.41 12.64 2.88
CA VAL A 58 -9.02 12.45 4.28
C VAL A 58 -7.50 12.39 4.39
N VAL A 59 -6.98 12.77 5.54
CA VAL A 59 -5.57 12.60 5.94
C VAL A 59 -5.53 11.75 7.21
N ILE A 60 -4.60 10.82 7.28
CA ILE A 60 -4.30 10.08 8.51
C ILE A 60 -3.17 10.82 9.23
N LYS A 61 -3.51 11.50 10.32
CA LYS A 61 -2.53 12.14 11.20
C LYS A 61 -2.07 11.13 12.24
N ILE A 62 -0.74 10.98 12.39
CA ILE A 62 -0.14 10.06 13.36
C ILE A 62 0.70 10.88 14.35
N VAL A 63 0.38 10.73 15.63
CA VAL A 63 1.21 11.22 16.72
C VAL A 63 2.22 10.12 17.05
N ILE A 64 3.50 10.39 16.81
CA ILE A 64 4.58 9.43 17.02
C ILE A 64 4.84 9.25 18.51
N GLU A 65 4.78 8.03 19.01
CA GLU A 65 5.08 7.64 20.39
C GLU A 65 6.50 7.10 20.52
N SER A 66 6.95 6.36 19.52
CA SER A 66 8.32 5.84 19.46
C SER A 66 8.77 5.64 18.01
N MET A 67 10.06 5.81 17.78
CA MET A 67 10.70 5.59 16.48
C MET A 67 12.08 4.96 16.71
N TYR A 68 12.43 3.96 15.90
CA TYR A 68 13.71 3.29 15.96
C TYR A 68 14.09 2.64 14.64
N PHE A 69 15.39 2.48 14.42
CA PHE A 69 15.89 1.73 13.29
C PHE A 69 15.76 0.22 13.54
N HIS A 70 15.26 -0.47 12.54
CA HIS A 70 15.29 -1.92 12.48
C HIS A 70 16.52 -2.36 11.71
N CYS A 71 17.20 -3.41 12.19
CA CYS A 71 18.46 -3.85 11.57
C CYS A 71 18.23 -4.35 10.13
N ALA A 72 19.23 -4.12 9.28
CA ALA A 72 19.25 -4.47 7.87
C ALA A 72 19.14 -5.99 7.59
N LYS A 73 19.45 -6.85 8.56
CA LYS A 73 19.61 -8.30 8.34
C LYS A 73 18.39 -9.00 7.72
N ALA A 74 17.17 -8.54 8.00
CA ALA A 74 15.97 -9.14 7.44
C ALA A 74 15.84 -8.83 5.95
N VAL A 75 16.06 -7.56 5.58
CA VAL A 75 16.03 -7.07 4.20
C VAL A 75 17.15 -7.71 3.37
N MET A 76 18.38 -7.78 3.94
CA MET A 76 19.54 -8.43 3.31
C MET A 76 19.30 -9.93 3.08
N ARG A 77 18.78 -10.65 4.07
CA ARG A 77 18.46 -12.09 3.92
C ARG A 77 17.35 -12.34 2.90
N GLY A 78 16.34 -11.46 2.87
CA GLY A 78 15.26 -11.50 1.89
C GLY A 78 15.69 -11.00 0.53
N LYS A 79 16.92 -10.48 0.36
CA LYS A 79 17.43 -9.89 -0.88
C LYS A 79 16.44 -8.90 -1.51
N LEU A 80 15.76 -8.09 -0.66
CA LEU A 80 14.59 -7.32 -1.08
C LEU A 80 14.89 -6.37 -2.25
N TRP A 81 16.12 -5.86 -2.33
CA TRP A 81 16.57 -4.95 -3.38
C TRP A 81 17.35 -5.64 -4.52
N SER A 82 17.50 -6.97 -4.47
CA SER A 82 18.14 -7.75 -5.52
C SER A 82 17.14 -8.22 -6.56
N ASP A 83 17.61 -8.53 -7.75
CA ASP A 83 16.80 -9.13 -8.82
C ASP A 83 16.88 -10.67 -8.83
N ASP A 84 17.78 -11.26 -8.04
CA ASP A 84 18.09 -12.69 -8.05
C ASP A 84 16.90 -13.59 -7.75
N TYR A 85 15.92 -13.10 -6.97
CA TYR A 85 14.77 -13.88 -6.55
C TYR A 85 13.48 -13.50 -7.29
N LYS A 86 13.53 -12.54 -8.20
CA LYS A 86 12.36 -12.14 -8.98
C LYS A 86 11.90 -13.30 -9.86
N VAL A 87 10.64 -13.63 -9.73
CA VAL A 87 9.99 -14.62 -10.58
C VAL A 87 9.23 -13.94 -11.71
N ASN A 88 9.09 -14.63 -12.83
CA ASN A 88 8.27 -14.13 -13.91
C ASN A 88 6.81 -14.01 -13.44
N ARG A 89 6.14 -12.90 -13.77
CA ARG A 89 4.74 -12.68 -13.40
C ARG A 89 3.80 -13.80 -13.91
N SER A 90 4.16 -14.46 -14.99
CA SER A 90 3.39 -15.57 -15.59
C SER A 90 3.28 -16.81 -14.70
N ILE A 91 4.06 -16.93 -13.61
CA ILE A 91 3.92 -18.01 -12.62
C ILE A 91 2.55 -17.98 -11.94
N LEU A 92 1.90 -16.82 -11.90
CA LEU A 92 0.55 -16.67 -11.34
C LEU A 92 -0.46 -16.39 -12.46
N PRO A 93 -1.68 -16.89 -12.34
CA PRO A 93 -2.78 -16.48 -13.21
C PRO A 93 -2.98 -14.96 -13.18
N SER A 94 -3.65 -14.40 -14.19
CA SER A 94 -4.05 -12.99 -14.13
C SER A 94 -4.95 -12.74 -12.91
N LEU A 95 -4.89 -11.53 -12.36
CA LEU A 95 -5.71 -11.19 -11.19
C LEU A 95 -7.21 -11.32 -11.51
N ALA A 96 -7.61 -10.97 -12.73
CA ALA A 96 -8.98 -11.15 -13.20
C ALA A 96 -9.41 -12.64 -13.20
N ARG A 97 -8.51 -13.55 -13.58
CA ARG A 97 -8.78 -14.99 -13.51
C ARG A 97 -8.93 -15.45 -12.06
N ILE A 98 -8.06 -14.99 -11.15
CA ILE A 98 -8.15 -15.31 -9.73
C ILE A 98 -9.50 -14.86 -9.16
N PHE A 99 -9.93 -13.63 -9.44
CA PHE A 99 -11.23 -13.11 -8.98
C PHE A 99 -12.40 -13.88 -9.58
N LYS A 100 -12.33 -14.20 -10.88
CA LYS A 100 -13.34 -15.02 -11.53
C LYS A 100 -13.53 -16.35 -10.80
N ASP A 101 -12.43 -17.05 -10.55
CA ASP A 101 -12.45 -18.38 -9.91
C ASP A 101 -12.93 -18.29 -8.44
N GLN A 102 -12.52 -17.25 -7.70
CA GLN A 102 -12.95 -17.05 -6.31
C GLN A 102 -14.43 -16.67 -6.16
N GLN A 103 -14.98 -15.96 -7.14
CA GLN A 103 -16.37 -15.48 -7.10
C GLN A 103 -17.32 -16.28 -7.97
N ASN A 104 -16.84 -17.38 -8.58
CA ASN A 104 -17.61 -18.23 -9.51
C ASN A 104 -18.30 -17.42 -10.63
N LEU A 105 -17.60 -16.42 -11.19
CA LEU A 105 -18.15 -15.57 -12.24
C LEU A 105 -18.08 -16.30 -13.59
N GLU A 106 -19.14 -16.20 -14.39
CA GLU A 106 -19.19 -16.79 -15.73
C GLU A 106 -18.52 -15.91 -16.80
N SER A 107 -18.29 -14.63 -16.51
CA SER A 107 -17.68 -13.68 -17.45
C SER A 107 -16.25 -14.07 -17.86
N ASN A 108 -15.85 -13.72 -19.06
CA ASN A 108 -14.45 -13.88 -19.47
C ASN A 108 -13.53 -12.98 -18.65
N ALA A 109 -12.45 -13.55 -18.12
CA ALA A 109 -11.43 -12.78 -17.41
C ALA A 109 -10.57 -12.02 -18.42
N ILE A 110 -10.36 -10.72 -18.21
CA ILE A 110 -9.41 -9.94 -19.00
C ILE A 110 -7.98 -10.45 -18.81
N SER A 111 -7.15 -10.29 -19.83
CA SER A 111 -5.74 -10.68 -19.76
C SER A 111 -4.96 -9.83 -18.77
N GLN A 112 -3.79 -10.32 -18.34
CA GLN A 112 -2.89 -9.55 -17.48
C GLN A 112 -2.42 -8.26 -18.17
N ASP A 113 -2.14 -8.31 -19.47
CA ASP A 113 -1.66 -7.14 -20.24
C ASP A 113 -2.72 -6.05 -20.37
N GLU A 114 -3.98 -6.44 -20.60
CA GLU A 114 -5.10 -5.48 -20.60
C GLU A 114 -5.30 -4.84 -19.24
N MET A 115 -5.17 -5.60 -18.17
CA MET A 115 -5.25 -5.09 -16.81
C MET A 115 -4.12 -4.11 -16.48
N VAL A 116 -2.88 -4.42 -16.90
CA VAL A 116 -1.73 -3.52 -16.73
C VAL A 116 -1.94 -2.21 -17.48
N LYS A 117 -2.40 -2.26 -18.74
CA LYS A 117 -2.74 -1.06 -19.52
C LYS A 117 -3.79 -0.20 -18.82
N TYR A 118 -4.84 -0.84 -18.30
CA TYR A 118 -5.87 -0.13 -17.55
C TYR A 118 -5.30 0.58 -16.31
N TYR A 119 -4.46 -0.09 -15.52
CA TYR A 119 -3.82 0.54 -14.35
C TYR A 119 -2.92 1.71 -14.75
N GLN A 120 -2.09 1.54 -15.78
CA GLN A 120 -1.22 2.61 -16.27
C GLN A 120 -1.99 3.85 -16.72
N SER A 121 -3.19 3.68 -17.29
CA SER A 121 -4.04 4.80 -17.70
C SER A 121 -4.69 5.54 -16.53
N SER A 122 -4.66 4.98 -15.31
CA SER A 122 -5.29 5.53 -14.11
C SER A 122 -4.29 6.06 -13.05
N LEU A 123 -2.98 5.94 -13.33
CA LEU A 123 -1.92 6.55 -12.52
C LEU A 123 -1.77 8.03 -12.83
#